data_66591d3401f477f70cc4daa610bd9a47
#
_entry.id   66591d3401f477f70cc4daa610bd9a47
#
_cell.length_a   1.000
_cell.length_b   1.000
_cell.length_c   1.000
_cell.angle_alpha   90.00
_cell.angle_beta   90.00
_cell.angle_gamma   90.00
#
_symmetry.space_group_name_H-M   'P 1'
#
loop_
_entity.id
_entity.type
_entity.pdbx_description
1 polymer ?
#
loop_
_entity_poly.entity_id
_entity_poly.type
_entity_poly.pdbx_seq_one_letter_code
_entity_poly.pdbx_strand_id
1 'polypeptide(L)'
;MRSNSKNLYYSSPLINNQPNSSPSVSRPASSTMDNDEYRNRGKEMVDYIAMYLRELRKRPVNPSVRPGYLRPLLPPGPPQQGEPWERIFEDVERLIMPGVVHWQSPHMHGYYPGLNSYPSLLGDMLATGMNGVGFTWASNPASTELEMVVTDWLATMLSLPDTFRHDHPGGRGGGVMQTTVSESNLLALLAARTRALARLRGDARVDVGQDALLNARLVAYTSDQAHSSVLKASLVSLVRLRSLPTDLEFSLRGETLRRAVEEDQAQGLVPFFVCATLGSTGVCAFDNLFELGPVCRQEGLWLHVDAAYAGTAFLCPELRDPLHGIEIADSFVVNLGKWMMVNLDCAVFWVADKRSLQSTFCVEPHYLQHEHSGSVTDFMHWQIPLTVRFRSLKLWFVIRSFGLDGLQEHVRRGVELARYFERLVIDDPRFEIPVKRNLGLVVFRLQGPNEMTEKLLKKLNASGQLFVVSAMAGDKFVIRFTITSQFTTEADLLQDWSLVSQAVSGLLHGSVENGDESAEDAIWRLLDSKMNDRSHTVMRLPVHLPNQQTIMFQAGHKEEALLAAQTSRTKLESWFLLNGSDQDARQWLYTDIPQHYVYVQGNWQKRQ
;
A
#
# COMPACT_ATOMS: atom_id res chain seq x y z
N MET A 1 54.91 -13.37 12.53
CA MET A 1 54.22 -14.50 13.16
C MET A 1 52.86 -14.66 12.47
N ARG A 2 52.71 -15.71 11.69
CA ARG A 2 51.47 -16.00 10.92
C ARG A 2 50.56 -16.87 11.79
N SER A 3 49.34 -16.44 12.10
CA SER A 3 48.35 -17.27 12.76
C SER A 3 47.33 -17.76 11.71
N ASN A 4 47.29 -19.09 11.57
CA ASN A 4 46.34 -19.85 10.75
C ASN A 4 44.94 -19.76 11.34
N SER A 5 44.00 -19.15 10.63
CA SER A 5 42.57 -19.34 10.88
C SER A 5 42.08 -20.55 10.08
N LYS A 6 41.72 -21.62 10.76
CA LYS A 6 41.07 -22.82 10.17
C LYS A 6 39.63 -22.52 9.85
N ASN A 7 39.29 -22.59 8.57
CA ASN A 7 37.92 -22.66 8.08
C ASN A 7 37.25 -23.96 8.57
N LEU A 8 36.26 -23.82 9.44
CA LEU A 8 35.33 -24.92 9.78
C LEU A 8 34.16 -24.90 8.78
N TYR A 9 34.29 -25.66 7.68
CA TYR A 9 33.15 -26.07 6.87
C TYR A 9 32.46 -27.25 7.55
N TYR A 10 31.22 -27.06 7.96
CA TYR A 10 30.34 -28.17 8.36
C TYR A 10 29.97 -28.96 7.11
N SER A 11 30.55 -30.15 6.97
CA SER A 11 30.11 -31.17 6.03
C SER A 11 28.87 -31.87 6.61
N SER A 12 27.76 -31.79 5.89
CA SER A 12 26.55 -32.55 6.19
C SER A 12 26.84 -34.06 6.09
N PRO A 13 26.42 -34.89 7.05
CA PRO A 13 26.52 -36.33 6.92
C PRO A 13 25.50 -36.84 5.89
N LEU A 14 26.01 -37.52 4.86
CA LEU A 14 25.21 -38.34 3.94
C LEU A 14 24.51 -39.46 4.73
N ILE A 15 23.20 -39.44 4.70
CA ILE A 15 22.36 -40.50 5.31
C ILE A 15 22.47 -41.74 4.41
N ASN A 16 23.15 -42.74 4.90
CA ASN A 16 23.17 -44.09 4.32
C ASN A 16 21.80 -44.76 4.51
N ASN A 17 21.03 -44.93 3.46
CA ASN A 17 19.80 -45.72 3.47
C ASN A 17 20.16 -47.21 3.44
N GLN A 18 19.98 -47.90 4.56
CA GLN A 18 19.73 -49.35 4.58
C GLN A 18 18.29 -49.61 5.06
N PRO A 19 17.54 -50.48 4.40
CA PRO A 19 16.17 -50.77 4.81
C PRO A 19 16.17 -51.79 5.96
N ASN A 20 15.90 -51.33 7.19
CA ASN A 20 15.54 -52.22 8.26
C ASN A 20 14.02 -52.44 8.24
N SER A 21 13.61 -53.60 7.77
CA SER A 21 12.24 -54.10 7.91
C SER A 21 11.98 -54.55 9.36
N SER A 22 11.32 -53.68 10.11
CA SER A 22 10.67 -54.05 11.38
C SER A 22 9.16 -54.18 11.16
N PRO A 23 8.47 -55.13 11.84
CA PRO A 23 7.08 -55.47 11.56
C PRO A 23 6.17 -54.27 11.88
N SER A 24 5.24 -53.97 11.00
CA SER A 24 4.24 -52.95 11.09
C SER A 24 3.32 -53.22 12.29
N VAL A 25 3.57 -52.53 13.40
CA VAL A 25 2.57 -52.34 14.44
C VAL A 25 1.53 -51.39 13.86
N SER A 26 0.31 -51.88 13.63
CA SER A 26 -0.83 -51.06 13.25
C SER A 26 -1.01 -49.97 14.32
N ARG A 27 -0.57 -48.72 13.98
CA ARG A 27 -0.86 -47.56 14.79
C ARG A 27 -2.37 -47.35 14.83
N PRO A 28 -2.97 -47.08 16.02
CA PRO A 28 -4.35 -46.58 16.07
C PRO A 28 -4.40 -45.31 15.24
N ALA A 29 -5.51 -45.07 14.55
CA ALA A 29 -5.79 -43.89 13.75
C ALA A 29 -5.89 -42.64 14.64
N SER A 30 -4.80 -42.22 15.25
CA SER A 30 -4.60 -40.94 15.93
C SER A 30 -3.77 -40.06 14.99
N SER A 31 -4.44 -39.26 14.39
CA SER A 31 -4.28 -38.19 13.44
C SER A 31 -3.19 -37.14 13.77
N THR A 32 -1.96 -37.54 14.01
CA THR A 32 -0.83 -36.61 13.99
C THR A 32 -0.06 -36.84 12.72
N MET A 33 -0.06 -35.84 11.83
CA MET A 33 0.80 -35.78 10.65
C MET A 33 2.25 -36.07 11.07
N ASP A 34 2.88 -37.10 10.52
CA ASP A 34 4.28 -37.42 10.78
C ASP A 34 5.22 -36.61 9.88
N ASN A 35 6.53 -36.74 10.08
CA ASN A 35 7.52 -35.98 9.35
C ASN A 35 7.48 -36.21 7.82
N ASP A 36 7.22 -37.44 7.39
CA ASP A 36 7.17 -37.77 5.97
C ASP A 36 5.89 -37.23 5.33
N GLU A 37 4.78 -37.33 6.01
CA GLU A 37 3.52 -36.72 5.59
C GLU A 37 3.65 -35.20 5.56
N TYR A 38 4.15 -34.54 6.61
CA TYR A 38 4.41 -33.10 6.63
C TYR A 38 5.29 -32.66 5.46
N ARG A 39 6.35 -33.39 5.18
CA ARG A 39 7.26 -33.10 4.05
C ARG A 39 6.54 -33.18 2.71
N ASN A 40 5.71 -34.18 2.50
CA ASN A 40 4.98 -34.38 1.24
C ASN A 40 3.89 -33.29 1.08
N ARG A 41 3.08 -33.04 2.11
CA ARG A 41 2.05 -32.00 2.10
C ARG A 41 2.63 -30.58 2.00
N GLY A 42 3.80 -30.37 2.61
CA GLY A 42 4.54 -29.11 2.48
C GLY A 42 4.97 -28.83 1.05
N LYS A 43 5.41 -29.86 0.30
CA LYS A 43 5.74 -29.71 -1.13
C LYS A 43 4.49 -29.40 -1.96
N GLU A 44 3.38 -30.13 -1.74
CA GLU A 44 2.09 -29.86 -2.37
C GLU A 44 1.62 -28.41 -2.12
N MET A 45 1.78 -27.92 -0.89
CA MET A 45 1.43 -26.55 -0.54
C MET A 45 2.31 -25.53 -1.25
N VAL A 46 3.62 -25.75 -1.36
CA VAL A 46 4.55 -24.86 -2.08
C VAL A 46 4.17 -24.83 -3.57
N ASP A 47 3.91 -25.99 -4.17
CA ASP A 47 3.49 -26.10 -5.57
C ASP A 47 2.15 -25.39 -5.81
N TYR A 48 1.19 -25.57 -4.90
CA TYR A 48 -0.09 -24.88 -4.94
C TYR A 48 0.05 -23.35 -4.86
N ILE A 49 0.85 -22.83 -3.93
CA ILE A 49 1.09 -21.39 -3.80
C ILE A 49 1.77 -20.83 -5.04
N ALA A 50 2.77 -21.53 -5.59
CA ALA A 50 3.46 -21.12 -6.81
C ALA A 50 2.50 -21.09 -8.01
N MET A 51 1.62 -22.10 -8.15
CA MET A 51 0.58 -22.13 -9.18
C MET A 51 -0.44 -21.01 -8.97
N TYR A 52 -0.93 -20.82 -7.75
CA TYR A 52 -1.87 -19.77 -7.40
C TYR A 52 -1.34 -18.38 -7.83
N LEU A 53 -0.11 -18.03 -7.46
CA LEU A 53 0.50 -16.73 -7.81
C LEU A 53 0.72 -16.58 -9.33
N ARG A 54 1.06 -17.65 -10.02
CA ARG A 54 1.22 -17.65 -11.48
C ARG A 54 -0.10 -17.44 -12.22
N GLU A 55 -1.20 -17.95 -11.65
CA GLU A 55 -2.52 -17.96 -12.30
C GLU A 55 -3.48 -16.87 -11.81
N LEU A 56 -2.97 -15.86 -11.09
CA LEU A 56 -3.79 -14.76 -10.53
C LEU A 56 -4.66 -14.05 -11.57
N ARG A 57 -4.17 -13.88 -12.81
CA ARG A 57 -4.93 -13.24 -13.90
C ARG A 57 -6.17 -14.02 -14.33
N LYS A 58 -6.27 -15.31 -14.00
CA LYS A 58 -7.44 -16.14 -14.29
C LYS A 58 -8.52 -16.05 -13.20
N ARG A 59 -8.21 -15.44 -12.07
CA ARG A 59 -9.10 -15.33 -10.91
C ARG A 59 -9.74 -13.94 -10.86
N PRO A 60 -11.03 -13.83 -10.48
CA PRO A 60 -11.63 -12.51 -10.23
C PRO A 60 -10.91 -11.86 -9.06
N VAL A 61 -10.60 -10.56 -9.18
CA VAL A 61 -9.91 -9.82 -8.09
C VAL A 61 -10.81 -9.69 -6.87
N ASN A 62 -12.09 -9.40 -7.11
CA ASN A 62 -13.08 -9.18 -6.07
C ASN A 62 -14.13 -10.31 -6.08
N PRO A 63 -14.37 -10.96 -4.94
CA PRO A 63 -15.33 -12.05 -4.86
C PRO A 63 -16.78 -11.55 -5.00
N SER A 64 -17.66 -12.38 -5.55
CA SER A 64 -19.10 -12.10 -5.70
C SER A 64 -19.95 -12.63 -4.56
N VAL A 65 -19.35 -13.08 -3.45
CA VAL A 65 -20.05 -13.66 -2.30
C VAL A 65 -20.85 -12.62 -1.50
N ARG A 66 -21.90 -13.06 -0.83
CA ARG A 66 -22.70 -12.23 0.08
C ARG A 66 -22.31 -12.48 1.54
N PRO A 67 -22.52 -11.50 2.45
CA PRO A 67 -22.30 -11.70 3.88
C PRO A 67 -23.04 -12.97 4.38
N GLY A 68 -22.33 -13.81 5.16
CA GLY A 68 -22.86 -15.05 5.67
C GLY A 68 -22.76 -16.27 4.73
N TYR A 69 -22.14 -16.15 3.55
CA TYR A 69 -22.07 -17.22 2.54
C TYR A 69 -21.39 -18.50 3.05
N LEU A 70 -20.37 -18.37 3.91
CA LEU A 70 -19.53 -19.51 4.30
C LEU A 70 -20.20 -20.41 5.32
N ARG A 71 -20.95 -19.84 6.28
CA ARG A 71 -21.53 -20.61 7.39
C ARG A 71 -22.45 -21.77 6.96
N PRO A 72 -23.37 -21.62 5.98
CA PRO A 72 -24.21 -22.74 5.55
C PRO A 72 -23.46 -23.80 4.74
N LEU A 73 -22.22 -23.51 4.27
CA LEU A 73 -21.40 -24.46 3.51
C LEU A 73 -20.48 -25.31 4.41
N LEU A 74 -20.27 -24.89 5.65
CA LEU A 74 -19.47 -25.59 6.64
C LEU A 74 -20.35 -26.48 7.51
N PRO A 75 -19.78 -27.56 8.11
CA PRO A 75 -20.47 -28.36 9.12
C PRO A 75 -21.03 -27.50 10.27
N PRO A 76 -22.12 -27.90 10.94
CA PRO A 76 -22.72 -27.11 12.02
C PRO A 76 -21.84 -27.02 13.27
N GLY A 77 -20.85 -27.88 13.41
CA GLY A 77 -19.90 -27.91 14.53
C GLY A 77 -18.56 -28.50 14.14
N PRO A 78 -17.57 -28.48 15.05
CA PRO A 78 -16.24 -29.04 14.79
C PRO A 78 -16.34 -30.58 14.64
N PRO A 79 -15.48 -31.17 13.80
CA PRO A 79 -15.44 -32.62 13.68
C PRO A 79 -14.94 -33.26 15.00
N GLN A 80 -15.55 -34.37 15.41
CA GLN A 80 -15.10 -35.10 16.60
C GLN A 80 -13.81 -35.90 16.36
N GLN A 81 -13.57 -36.28 15.12
CA GLN A 81 -12.36 -36.96 14.67
C GLN A 81 -11.69 -36.16 13.59
N GLY A 82 -10.34 -36.23 13.53
CA GLY A 82 -9.58 -35.55 12.44
C GLY A 82 -10.02 -36.06 11.08
N GLU A 83 -9.96 -35.17 10.10
CA GLU A 83 -10.32 -35.46 8.69
C GLU A 83 -9.06 -35.68 7.85
N PRO A 84 -9.14 -36.43 6.73
CA PRO A 84 -8.04 -36.59 5.81
C PRO A 84 -7.62 -35.24 5.21
N TRP A 85 -6.30 -35.06 5.01
CA TRP A 85 -5.72 -33.86 4.42
C TRP A 85 -6.38 -33.45 3.10
N GLU A 86 -6.60 -34.41 2.21
CA GLU A 86 -7.18 -34.20 0.89
C GLU A 86 -8.52 -33.49 0.97
N ARG A 87 -9.36 -33.91 1.92
CA ARG A 87 -10.67 -33.29 2.14
C ARG A 87 -10.56 -31.87 2.67
N ILE A 88 -9.67 -31.66 3.64
CA ILE A 88 -9.42 -30.31 4.20
C ILE A 88 -8.92 -29.39 3.11
N PHE A 89 -7.99 -29.88 2.28
CA PHE A 89 -7.37 -29.07 1.25
C PHE A 89 -8.31 -28.79 0.06
N GLU A 90 -9.17 -29.73 -0.31
CA GLU A 90 -10.24 -29.54 -1.29
C GLU A 90 -11.22 -28.45 -0.85
N ASP A 91 -11.56 -28.39 0.43
CA ASP A 91 -12.44 -27.36 1.00
C ASP A 91 -11.84 -25.96 0.91
N VAL A 92 -10.52 -25.81 0.85
CA VAL A 92 -9.87 -24.51 0.61
C VAL A 92 -10.31 -23.94 -0.73
N GLU A 93 -10.17 -24.66 -1.84
CA GLU A 93 -10.58 -24.18 -3.16
C GLU A 93 -12.10 -24.09 -3.31
N ARG A 94 -12.85 -25.03 -2.74
CA ARG A 94 -14.28 -25.11 -2.90
C ARG A 94 -15.06 -24.09 -2.05
N LEU A 95 -14.63 -23.86 -0.81
CA LEU A 95 -15.41 -23.07 0.16
C LEU A 95 -14.75 -21.74 0.51
N ILE A 96 -13.41 -21.70 0.64
CA ILE A 96 -12.68 -20.53 1.15
C ILE A 96 -12.27 -19.60 0.02
N MET A 97 -11.60 -20.12 -1.02
CA MET A 97 -11.09 -19.31 -2.13
C MET A 97 -12.15 -18.49 -2.86
N PRO A 98 -13.43 -18.92 -3.01
CA PRO A 98 -14.47 -18.08 -3.61
C PRO A 98 -14.76 -16.78 -2.87
N GLY A 99 -14.40 -16.68 -1.57
CA GLY A 99 -14.55 -15.47 -0.77
C GLY A 99 -13.28 -14.66 -0.58
N VAL A 100 -12.17 -15.07 -1.18
CA VAL A 100 -10.88 -14.38 -1.05
C VAL A 100 -10.79 -13.22 -2.05
N VAL A 101 -10.43 -12.04 -1.55
CA VAL A 101 -9.94 -10.94 -2.40
C VAL A 101 -8.49 -11.23 -2.75
N HIS A 102 -8.17 -11.30 -4.04
CA HIS A 102 -6.83 -11.68 -4.49
C HIS A 102 -5.88 -10.48 -4.49
N TRP A 103 -5.35 -10.13 -3.32
CA TRP A 103 -4.47 -8.97 -3.08
C TRP A 103 -3.20 -8.93 -3.94
N GLN A 104 -2.73 -10.10 -4.41
CA GLN A 104 -1.56 -10.18 -5.29
C GLN A 104 -1.92 -10.04 -6.78
N SER A 105 -3.21 -9.90 -7.13
CA SER A 105 -3.63 -9.71 -8.51
C SER A 105 -3.00 -8.46 -9.13
N PRO A 106 -2.55 -8.50 -10.40
CA PRO A 106 -2.08 -7.33 -11.11
C PRO A 106 -3.15 -6.25 -11.31
N HIS A 107 -4.44 -6.62 -11.16
CA HIS A 107 -5.61 -5.75 -11.28
C HIS A 107 -6.16 -5.28 -9.92
N MET A 108 -5.40 -5.51 -8.83
CA MET A 108 -5.71 -5.03 -7.49
C MET A 108 -5.10 -3.65 -7.28
N HIS A 109 -5.89 -2.60 -7.43
CA HIS A 109 -5.47 -1.21 -7.31
C HIS A 109 -6.11 -0.45 -6.14
N GLY A 110 -6.94 -1.15 -5.37
CA GLY A 110 -7.57 -0.60 -4.18
C GLY A 110 -6.61 -0.51 -2.98
N TYR A 111 -6.83 0.46 -2.11
CA TYR A 111 -6.02 0.73 -0.92
C TYR A 111 -4.55 1.03 -1.27
N TYR A 112 -3.61 0.55 -0.45
CA TYR A 112 -2.24 0.23 -0.79
C TYR A 112 -2.12 -1.28 -0.60
N PRO A 113 -2.10 -2.06 -1.70
CA PRO A 113 -2.16 -3.52 -1.63
C PRO A 113 -1.05 -4.12 -0.77
N GLY A 114 -1.41 -5.12 0.03
CA GLY A 114 -0.41 -5.91 0.76
C GLY A 114 0.34 -6.81 -0.21
N LEU A 115 1.65 -6.64 -0.31
CA LEU A 115 2.51 -7.44 -1.19
C LEU A 115 3.13 -8.62 -0.45
N ASN A 116 3.58 -9.59 -1.22
CA ASN A 116 4.46 -10.67 -0.77
C ASN A 116 5.58 -10.91 -1.81
N SER A 117 6.48 -11.84 -1.50
CA SER A 117 7.46 -12.39 -2.45
C SER A 117 7.86 -13.79 -2.02
N TYR A 118 8.40 -14.58 -2.92
CA TYR A 118 8.87 -15.93 -2.57
C TYR A 118 9.92 -15.93 -1.45
N PRO A 119 10.94 -15.05 -1.45
CA PRO A 119 11.86 -14.96 -0.32
C PRO A 119 11.15 -14.66 1.01
N SER A 120 10.19 -13.74 1.00
CA SER A 120 9.42 -13.40 2.19
C SER A 120 8.61 -14.57 2.73
N LEU A 121 7.92 -15.32 1.83
CA LEU A 121 7.15 -16.51 2.19
C LEU A 121 8.03 -17.60 2.79
N LEU A 122 9.21 -17.87 2.20
CA LEU A 122 10.15 -18.86 2.71
C LEU A 122 10.73 -18.45 4.08
N GLY A 123 11.06 -17.16 4.24
CA GLY A 123 11.53 -16.64 5.53
C GLY A 123 10.48 -16.76 6.63
N ASP A 124 9.21 -16.48 6.31
CA ASP A 124 8.10 -16.60 7.27
C ASP A 124 7.76 -18.08 7.58
N MET A 125 7.83 -18.96 6.57
CA MET A 125 7.68 -20.40 6.74
C MET A 125 8.72 -20.96 7.72
N LEU A 126 10.00 -20.57 7.55
CA LEU A 126 11.07 -20.99 8.45
C LEU A 126 10.88 -20.44 9.86
N ALA A 127 10.55 -19.13 9.99
CA ALA A 127 10.27 -18.50 11.28
C ALA A 127 9.11 -19.18 12.01
N THR A 128 8.07 -19.58 11.29
CA THR A 128 6.91 -20.30 11.81
C THR A 128 7.30 -21.72 12.24
N GLY A 129 8.15 -22.41 11.47
CA GLY A 129 8.65 -23.75 11.82
C GLY A 129 9.51 -23.75 13.08
N MET A 130 10.36 -22.72 13.28
CA MET A 130 11.13 -22.54 14.53
C MET A 130 10.24 -22.13 15.70
N ASN A 131 9.17 -21.40 15.46
CA ASN A 131 8.19 -20.91 16.43
C ASN A 131 8.82 -20.27 17.68
N GLY A 132 9.94 -19.56 17.50
CA GLY A 132 10.66 -18.86 18.56
C GLY A 132 9.86 -17.69 19.13
N VAL A 133 9.95 -17.49 20.44
CA VAL A 133 9.32 -16.37 21.15
C VAL A 133 10.36 -15.29 21.42
N GLY A 134 10.17 -14.08 20.88
CA GLY A 134 11.16 -13.01 20.88
C GLY A 134 10.84 -11.87 21.86
N PHE A 135 10.62 -12.13 23.14
CA PHE A 135 10.35 -11.05 24.10
C PHE A 135 11.63 -10.49 24.77
N THR A 136 12.59 -11.35 25.14
CA THR A 136 13.90 -10.94 25.64
C THR A 136 15.02 -11.45 24.74
N TRP A 137 16.19 -10.88 24.89
CA TRP A 137 17.39 -11.40 24.23
C TRP A 137 17.62 -12.87 24.61
N ALA A 138 17.51 -13.20 25.89
CA ALA A 138 17.72 -14.57 26.37
C ALA A 138 16.72 -15.60 25.81
N SER A 139 15.48 -15.18 25.51
CA SER A 139 14.48 -16.08 24.95
C SER A 139 14.74 -16.44 23.49
N ASN A 140 15.32 -15.53 22.71
CA ASN A 140 15.72 -15.76 21.33
C ASN A 140 16.80 -14.76 20.90
N PRO A 141 18.08 -15.01 21.23
CA PRO A 141 19.18 -14.11 20.89
C PRO A 141 19.25 -13.78 19.41
N ALA A 142 19.15 -14.80 18.54
CA ALA A 142 19.22 -14.62 17.09
C ALA A 142 18.11 -13.72 16.55
N SER A 143 16.91 -13.79 17.11
CA SER A 143 15.79 -12.92 16.70
C SER A 143 16.07 -11.47 17.04
N THR A 144 16.52 -11.21 18.26
CA THR A 144 16.83 -9.85 18.74
C THR A 144 17.98 -9.23 17.96
N GLU A 145 19.11 -9.96 17.84
CA GLU A 145 20.28 -9.48 17.11
C GLU A 145 19.96 -9.22 15.62
N LEU A 146 19.26 -10.15 14.97
CA LEU A 146 18.89 -9.97 13.57
C LEU A 146 17.93 -8.80 13.37
N GLU A 147 17.01 -8.56 14.30
CA GLU A 147 16.09 -7.42 14.25
C GLU A 147 16.85 -6.08 14.31
N MET A 148 17.81 -5.96 15.22
CA MET A 148 18.67 -4.79 15.31
C MET A 148 19.44 -4.57 14.00
N VAL A 149 20.08 -5.61 13.46
CA VAL A 149 20.88 -5.52 12.24
C VAL A 149 20.03 -5.15 11.02
N VAL A 150 18.88 -5.80 10.80
CA VAL A 150 18.07 -5.52 9.59
C VAL A 150 17.36 -4.18 9.67
N THR A 151 17.01 -3.70 10.86
CA THR A 151 16.43 -2.35 11.03
C THR A 151 17.48 -1.27 10.81
N ASP A 152 18.74 -1.48 11.19
CA ASP A 152 19.87 -0.58 10.91
C ASP A 152 20.22 -0.57 9.41
N TRP A 153 20.24 -1.74 8.76
CA TRP A 153 20.40 -1.82 7.31
C TRP A 153 19.30 -1.04 6.58
N LEU A 154 18.06 -1.23 7.00
CA LEU A 154 16.93 -0.55 6.37
C LEU A 154 16.98 0.97 6.62
N ALA A 155 17.33 1.42 7.83
CA ALA A 155 17.53 2.85 8.11
C ALA A 155 18.57 3.46 7.16
N THR A 156 19.69 2.76 6.94
CA THR A 156 20.75 3.17 6.00
C THR A 156 20.22 3.20 4.56
N MET A 157 19.49 2.16 4.12
CA MET A 157 18.91 2.08 2.77
C MET A 157 17.91 3.21 2.50
N LEU A 158 17.13 3.60 3.51
CA LEU A 158 16.16 4.70 3.44
C LEU A 158 16.79 6.08 3.63
N SER A 159 18.08 6.16 3.94
CA SER A 159 18.80 7.41 4.28
C SER A 159 18.21 8.15 5.49
N LEU A 160 17.76 7.39 6.48
CA LEU A 160 17.34 7.95 7.77
C LEU A 160 18.56 8.43 8.55
N PRO A 161 18.42 9.43 9.45
CA PRO A 161 19.47 9.89 10.33
C PRO A 161 20.10 8.76 11.17
N ASP A 162 21.41 8.81 11.36
CA ASP A 162 22.13 7.81 12.16
C ASP A 162 21.59 7.67 13.59
N THR A 163 20.96 8.73 14.12
CA THR A 163 20.30 8.70 15.43
C THR A 163 19.19 7.65 15.55
N PHE A 164 18.68 7.13 14.44
CA PHE A 164 17.70 6.04 14.41
C PHE A 164 18.33 4.64 14.41
N ARG A 165 19.65 4.53 14.39
CA ARG A 165 20.34 3.23 14.33
C ARG A 165 20.77 2.74 15.70
N HIS A 166 20.75 1.43 15.91
CA HIS A 166 21.23 0.78 17.12
C HIS A 166 22.77 0.88 17.26
N ASP A 167 23.48 0.78 16.12
CA ASP A 167 24.94 0.76 16.07
C ASP A 167 25.58 2.16 16.09
N HIS A 168 24.80 3.23 16.17
CA HIS A 168 25.32 4.60 16.22
C HIS A 168 26.15 4.82 17.51
N PRO A 169 27.36 5.42 17.43
CA PRO A 169 28.14 5.77 18.59
C PRO A 169 27.35 6.66 19.56
N GLY A 170 27.18 6.18 20.81
CA GLY A 170 26.29 6.80 21.79
C GLY A 170 24.88 6.20 21.88
N GLY A 171 24.53 5.29 20.97
CA GLY A 171 23.47 4.28 21.01
C GLY A 171 22.12 4.64 21.65
N ARG A 172 21.57 5.82 21.36
CA ARG A 172 20.29 6.26 21.98
C ARG A 172 19.07 5.76 21.22
N GLY A 173 19.12 5.66 19.89
CA GLY A 173 18.01 5.28 19.05
C GLY A 173 17.97 3.79 18.73
N GLY A 174 17.11 3.45 17.77
CA GLY A 174 16.98 2.11 17.22
C GLY A 174 15.64 1.87 16.57
N GLY A 175 15.58 0.79 15.80
CA GLY A 175 14.35 0.28 15.16
C GLY A 175 13.77 -0.91 15.91
N VAL A 176 12.44 -1.04 15.89
CA VAL A 176 11.70 -2.20 16.38
C VAL A 176 10.63 -2.59 15.39
N MET A 177 10.47 -3.89 15.15
CA MET A 177 9.46 -4.39 14.21
C MET A 177 8.10 -4.51 14.89
N GLN A 178 7.09 -3.95 14.22
CA GLN A 178 5.70 -3.91 14.67
C GLN A 178 4.80 -4.72 13.72
N THR A 179 3.60 -5.09 14.20
CA THR A 179 2.59 -5.73 13.34
C THR A 179 2.09 -4.76 12.29
N THR A 180 1.75 -3.54 12.70
CA THR A 180 1.15 -2.51 11.83
C THR A 180 1.67 -1.12 12.18
N VAL A 181 1.57 -0.19 11.21
CA VAL A 181 1.81 1.23 11.47
C VAL A 181 0.78 1.81 12.45
N SER A 182 -0.43 1.26 12.50
CA SER A 182 -1.43 1.71 13.49
C SER A 182 -0.97 1.49 14.94
N GLU A 183 -0.27 0.38 15.20
CA GLU A 183 0.36 0.11 16.49
C GLU A 183 1.53 1.06 16.73
N SER A 184 2.36 1.29 15.72
CA SER A 184 3.49 2.22 15.82
C SER A 184 3.06 3.66 16.11
N ASN A 185 1.98 4.15 15.48
CA ASN A 185 1.41 5.46 15.76
C ASN A 185 0.93 5.58 17.23
N LEU A 186 0.33 4.50 17.76
CA LEU A 186 -0.04 4.44 19.18
C LEU A 186 1.20 4.45 20.10
N LEU A 187 2.23 3.67 19.77
CA LEU A 187 3.48 3.64 20.55
C LEU A 187 4.14 5.02 20.59
N ALA A 188 4.25 5.71 19.45
CA ALA A 188 4.80 7.06 19.35
C ALA A 188 4.02 8.05 20.22
N LEU A 189 2.69 8.02 20.14
CA LEU A 189 1.83 8.90 20.91
C LEU A 189 1.93 8.63 22.41
N LEU A 190 1.97 7.35 22.83
CA LEU A 190 2.12 6.98 24.25
C LEU A 190 3.50 7.38 24.80
N ALA A 191 4.58 7.17 24.04
CA ALA A 191 5.92 7.59 24.42
C ALA A 191 6.02 9.11 24.56
N ALA A 192 5.48 9.85 23.59
CA ALA A 192 5.40 11.30 23.65
C ALA A 192 4.58 11.80 24.87
N ARG A 193 3.45 11.15 25.15
CA ARG A 193 2.60 11.45 26.30
C ARG A 193 3.38 11.24 27.62
N THR A 194 4.04 10.11 27.77
CA THR A 194 4.85 9.83 28.97
C THR A 194 5.94 10.87 29.16
N ARG A 195 6.65 11.25 28.07
CA ARG A 195 7.66 12.32 28.08
C ARG A 195 7.05 13.67 28.50
N ALA A 196 5.88 14.02 27.97
CA ALA A 196 5.19 15.26 28.30
C ALA A 196 4.72 15.31 29.76
N LEU A 197 4.11 14.25 30.27
CA LEU A 197 3.68 14.13 31.65
C LEU A 197 4.87 14.21 32.61
N ALA A 198 5.95 13.53 32.32
CA ALA A 198 7.19 13.60 33.13
C ALA A 198 7.74 15.04 33.20
N ARG A 199 7.76 15.74 32.06
CA ARG A 199 8.20 17.15 32.00
C ARG A 199 7.27 18.08 32.83
N LEU A 200 5.97 17.86 32.77
CA LEU A 200 4.99 18.67 33.51
C LEU A 200 5.02 18.43 35.02
N ARG A 201 5.32 17.21 35.44
CA ARG A 201 5.47 16.86 36.88
C ARG A 201 6.76 17.40 37.49
N GLY A 202 7.83 17.54 36.70
CA GLY A 202 9.17 17.79 37.24
C GLY A 202 9.58 16.66 38.20
N ASP A 203 10.09 17.02 39.40
CA ASP A 203 10.57 16.06 40.41
C ASP A 203 9.48 15.43 41.27
N ALA A 204 8.18 15.78 41.02
CA ALA A 204 7.07 15.20 41.77
C ALA A 204 6.94 13.70 41.53
N ARG A 205 6.55 12.95 42.58
CA ARG A 205 6.28 11.50 42.45
C ARG A 205 5.11 11.25 41.49
N VAL A 206 5.13 10.07 40.86
CA VAL A 206 4.03 9.62 39.99
C VAL A 206 2.76 9.49 40.84
N ASP A 207 1.73 10.24 40.47
CA ASP A 207 0.38 10.16 41.02
C ASP A 207 -0.62 10.04 39.89
N VAL A 208 -1.38 8.93 39.85
CA VAL A 208 -2.30 8.63 38.75
C VAL A 208 -3.40 9.67 38.61
N GLY A 209 -3.90 10.21 39.71
CA GLY A 209 -4.94 11.24 39.71
C GLY A 209 -4.43 12.57 39.14
N GLN A 210 -3.23 12.97 39.54
CA GLN A 210 -2.58 14.17 39.02
C GLN A 210 -2.22 13.99 37.53
N ASP A 211 -1.69 12.84 37.15
CA ASP A 211 -1.39 12.52 35.75
C ASP A 211 -2.65 12.57 34.87
N ALA A 212 -3.79 12.14 35.36
CA ALA A 212 -5.05 12.23 34.62
C ALA A 212 -5.46 13.69 34.36
N LEU A 213 -5.30 14.57 35.33
CA LEU A 213 -5.57 16.02 35.19
C LEU A 213 -4.58 16.67 34.21
N LEU A 214 -3.30 16.32 34.26
CA LEU A 214 -2.30 16.81 33.32
C LEU A 214 -2.58 16.28 31.90
N ASN A 215 -2.94 15.00 31.76
CA ASN A 215 -3.28 14.38 30.48
C ASN A 215 -4.47 15.08 29.81
N ALA A 216 -5.46 15.52 30.56
CA ALA A 216 -6.63 16.22 30.02
C ALA A 216 -6.28 17.57 29.33
N ARG A 217 -5.10 18.14 29.63
CA ARG A 217 -4.57 19.35 29.00
C ARG A 217 -3.72 19.08 27.76
N LEU A 218 -3.27 17.85 27.53
CA LEU A 218 -2.41 17.50 26.42
C LEU A 218 -3.15 17.61 25.08
N VAL A 219 -2.48 18.18 24.06
CA VAL A 219 -2.98 18.30 22.70
C VAL A 219 -1.95 17.74 21.71
N ALA A 220 -2.42 16.83 20.86
CA ALA A 220 -1.71 16.28 19.72
C ALA A 220 -2.24 16.90 18.43
N TYR A 221 -1.42 16.97 17.39
CA TYR A 221 -1.77 17.53 16.08
C TYR A 221 -1.50 16.52 14.97
N THR A 222 -2.30 16.61 13.92
CA THR A 222 -2.08 15.91 12.65
C THR A 222 -2.76 16.68 11.52
N SER A 223 -2.48 16.33 10.25
CA SER A 223 -3.20 16.90 9.11
C SER A 223 -4.60 16.28 8.96
N ASP A 224 -5.50 16.97 8.23
CA ASP A 224 -6.79 16.43 7.81
C ASP A 224 -6.66 15.28 6.79
N GLN A 225 -5.44 15.06 6.25
CA GLN A 225 -5.09 13.95 5.35
C GLN A 225 -4.51 12.73 6.08
N ALA A 226 -4.31 12.81 7.40
CA ALA A 226 -3.72 11.73 8.17
C ALA A 226 -4.59 10.46 8.17
N HIS A 227 -3.93 9.32 8.28
CA HIS A 227 -4.64 8.04 8.39
C HIS A 227 -5.42 7.93 9.70
N SER A 228 -6.58 7.29 9.66
CA SER A 228 -7.49 7.11 10.81
C SER A 228 -6.84 6.43 12.03
N SER A 229 -5.69 5.78 11.87
CA SER A 229 -4.92 5.21 12.99
C SER A 229 -4.45 6.26 13.99
N VAL A 230 -4.17 7.49 13.55
CA VAL A 230 -3.78 8.59 14.44
C VAL A 230 -4.95 8.99 15.33
N LEU A 231 -6.15 9.11 14.76
CA LEU A 231 -7.38 9.33 15.53
C LEU A 231 -7.65 8.16 16.50
N LYS A 232 -7.48 6.92 16.04
CA LYS A 232 -7.63 5.73 16.90
C LYS A 232 -6.63 5.74 18.06
N ALA A 233 -5.36 6.09 17.79
CA ALA A 233 -4.35 6.23 18.83
C ALA A 233 -4.73 7.28 19.87
N SER A 234 -5.27 8.44 19.45
CA SER A 234 -5.72 9.48 20.37
C SER A 234 -6.89 9.04 21.24
N LEU A 235 -7.86 8.32 20.67
CA LEU A 235 -9.00 7.76 21.42
C LEU A 235 -8.54 6.75 22.47
N VAL A 236 -7.64 5.84 22.13
CA VAL A 236 -7.10 4.83 23.05
C VAL A 236 -6.29 5.47 24.17
N SER A 237 -5.51 6.50 23.86
CA SER A 237 -4.65 7.20 24.83
C SER A 237 -5.37 8.28 25.63
N LEU A 238 -6.66 8.55 25.34
CA LEU A 238 -7.45 9.63 25.94
C LEU A 238 -6.78 11.01 25.77
N VAL A 239 -6.17 11.25 24.62
CA VAL A 239 -5.50 12.50 24.26
C VAL A 239 -6.38 13.30 23.31
N ARG A 240 -6.45 14.62 23.50
CA ARG A 240 -7.09 15.53 22.54
C ARG A 240 -6.27 15.58 21.25
N LEU A 241 -6.92 15.31 20.11
CA LEU A 241 -6.33 15.42 18.78
C LEU A 241 -6.97 16.58 18.02
N ARG A 242 -6.14 17.49 17.50
CA ARG A 242 -6.53 18.52 16.53
C ARG A 242 -6.11 18.11 15.13
N SER A 243 -7.09 17.94 14.24
CA SER A 243 -6.86 17.79 12.81
C SER A 243 -6.73 19.20 12.21
N LEU A 244 -5.59 19.47 11.57
CA LEU A 244 -5.24 20.77 11.01
C LEU A 244 -5.49 20.79 9.51
N PRO A 245 -5.99 21.91 8.96
CA PRO A 245 -6.21 22.03 7.52
C PRO A 245 -4.89 22.01 6.76
N THR A 246 -4.90 21.33 5.63
CA THR A 246 -3.81 21.30 4.66
C THR A 246 -3.96 22.41 3.62
N ASP A 247 -2.89 22.68 2.87
CA ASP A 247 -2.91 23.60 1.74
C ASP A 247 -3.56 22.96 0.48
N LEU A 248 -3.48 23.66 -0.68
CA LEU A 248 -4.03 23.18 -1.95
C LEU A 248 -3.31 21.93 -2.51
N GLU A 249 -2.12 21.64 -2.02
CA GLU A 249 -1.37 20.42 -2.34
C GLU A 249 -1.59 19.31 -1.32
N PHE A 250 -2.54 19.49 -0.39
CA PHE A 250 -2.87 18.57 0.71
C PHE A 250 -1.70 18.35 1.69
N SER A 251 -0.85 19.38 1.87
CA SER A 251 0.32 19.39 2.74
C SER A 251 0.06 20.19 4.01
N LEU A 252 0.39 19.66 5.17
CA LEU A 252 0.41 20.42 6.42
C LEU A 252 1.63 21.35 6.44
N ARG A 253 1.37 22.65 6.65
CA ARG A 253 2.38 23.71 6.66
C ARG A 253 2.78 24.10 8.08
N GLY A 254 4.04 24.52 8.24
CA GLY A 254 4.58 24.95 9.53
C GLY A 254 3.82 26.11 10.16
N GLU A 255 3.35 27.08 9.36
CA GLU A 255 2.57 28.21 9.84
C GLU A 255 1.19 27.80 10.39
N THR A 256 0.54 26.81 9.75
CA THR A 256 -0.72 26.25 10.23
C THR A 256 -0.53 25.59 11.61
N LEU A 257 0.56 24.84 11.77
CA LEU A 257 0.90 24.21 13.04
C LEU A 257 1.21 25.27 14.11
N ARG A 258 2.06 26.27 13.80
CA ARG A 258 2.45 27.32 14.77
C ARG A 258 1.22 28.03 15.33
N ARG A 259 0.34 28.51 14.46
CA ARG A 259 -0.89 29.19 14.88
C ARG A 259 -1.77 28.30 15.77
N ALA A 260 -1.93 27.02 15.43
CA ALA A 260 -2.71 26.08 16.25
C ALA A 260 -2.09 25.87 17.64
N VAL A 261 -0.75 25.81 17.72
CA VAL A 261 -0.01 25.70 18.99
C VAL A 261 -0.22 26.95 19.85
N GLU A 262 -0.07 28.15 19.28
CA GLU A 262 -0.28 29.42 19.97
C GLU A 262 -1.73 29.55 20.52
N GLU A 263 -2.72 29.20 19.72
CA GLU A 263 -4.14 29.20 20.12
C GLU A 263 -4.42 28.26 21.30
N ASP A 264 -3.84 27.04 21.29
CA ASP A 264 -4.06 26.06 22.35
C ASP A 264 -3.31 26.45 23.65
N GLN A 265 -2.09 26.98 23.53
CA GLN A 265 -1.32 27.48 24.66
C GLN A 265 -2.06 28.67 25.34
N ALA A 266 -2.66 29.57 24.57
CA ALA A 266 -3.47 30.69 25.10
C ALA A 266 -4.69 30.20 25.89
N GLN A 267 -5.18 28.97 25.61
CA GLN A 267 -6.26 28.33 26.37
C GLN A 267 -5.75 27.48 27.57
N GLY A 268 -4.45 27.49 27.86
CA GLY A 268 -3.84 26.73 28.95
C GLY A 268 -3.70 25.25 28.63
N LEU A 269 -3.85 24.84 27.35
CA LEU A 269 -3.56 23.50 26.88
C LEU A 269 -2.05 23.33 26.69
N VAL A 270 -1.61 22.06 26.55
CA VAL A 270 -0.21 21.70 26.44
C VAL A 270 0.03 20.92 25.15
N PRO A 271 0.47 21.59 24.08
CA PRO A 271 0.95 20.94 22.87
C PRO A 271 2.12 20.00 23.18
N PHE A 272 2.10 18.77 22.63
CA PHE A 272 3.17 17.81 22.92
C PHE A 272 3.55 16.87 21.77
N PHE A 273 2.70 16.71 20.75
CA PHE A 273 2.88 15.72 19.70
C PHE A 273 2.35 16.21 18.36
N VAL A 274 3.09 15.90 17.28
CA VAL A 274 2.67 16.09 15.89
C VAL A 274 2.89 14.78 15.13
N CYS A 275 1.87 14.31 14.43
CA CYS A 275 2.02 13.25 13.43
C CYS A 275 2.00 13.87 12.04
N ALA A 276 3.15 13.91 11.38
CA ALA A 276 3.29 14.30 9.98
C ALA A 276 3.20 13.07 9.08
N THR A 277 2.49 13.17 7.96
CA THR A 277 2.30 12.07 7.03
C THR A 277 3.09 12.29 5.75
N LEU A 278 3.93 11.32 5.39
CA LEU A 278 4.59 11.26 4.08
C LEU A 278 3.92 10.20 3.21
N GLY A 279 3.15 10.64 2.21
CA GLY A 279 2.34 9.78 1.36
C GLY A 279 0.98 9.44 1.97
N SER A 280 0.11 10.46 2.07
CA SER A 280 -1.23 10.35 2.65
C SER A 280 -2.09 9.28 1.95
N THR A 281 -3.04 8.70 2.70
CA THR A 281 -3.87 7.60 2.20
C THR A 281 -4.74 8.03 1.03
N GLY A 282 -5.30 9.24 1.06
CA GLY A 282 -6.24 9.72 0.04
C GLY A 282 -5.58 9.98 -1.30
N VAL A 283 -4.52 10.79 -1.30
CA VAL A 283 -3.95 11.41 -2.50
C VAL A 283 -2.42 11.30 -2.58
N CYS A 284 -1.77 10.59 -1.66
CA CYS A 284 -0.32 10.49 -1.56
C CYS A 284 0.39 11.86 -1.45
N ALA A 285 -0.19 12.78 -0.67
CA ALA A 285 0.42 14.06 -0.36
C ALA A 285 1.48 13.92 0.74
N PHE A 286 2.34 14.94 0.86
CA PHE A 286 3.46 14.95 1.80
C PHE A 286 3.37 16.20 2.70
N ASP A 287 3.30 16.01 4.00
CA ASP A 287 3.44 17.09 4.96
C ASP A 287 4.87 17.67 4.93
N ASN A 288 5.02 18.97 5.14
CA ASN A 288 6.30 19.66 4.96
C ASN A 288 7.16 19.60 6.22
N LEU A 289 8.01 18.56 6.33
CA LEU A 289 8.89 18.36 7.48
C LEU A 289 9.87 19.51 7.71
N PHE A 290 10.34 20.16 6.63
CA PHE A 290 11.28 21.28 6.72
C PHE A 290 10.67 22.48 7.45
N GLU A 291 9.36 22.70 7.32
CA GLU A 291 8.63 23.74 8.03
C GLU A 291 8.14 23.29 9.42
N LEU A 292 7.68 22.04 9.53
CA LEU A 292 7.14 21.50 10.78
C LEU A 292 8.24 21.28 11.84
N GLY A 293 9.40 20.81 11.42
CA GLY A 293 10.51 20.48 12.31
C GLY A 293 10.97 21.63 13.21
N PRO A 294 11.25 22.84 12.66
CA PRO A 294 11.61 24.00 13.48
C PRO A 294 10.53 24.37 14.53
N VAL A 295 9.24 24.31 14.18
CA VAL A 295 8.14 24.55 15.12
C VAL A 295 8.15 23.49 16.22
N CYS A 296 8.26 22.21 15.87
CA CYS A 296 8.32 21.13 16.85
C CYS A 296 9.51 21.28 17.81
N ARG A 297 10.67 21.66 17.30
CA ARG A 297 11.89 21.88 18.12
C ARG A 297 11.71 23.07 19.08
N GLN A 298 11.17 24.18 18.59
CA GLN A 298 10.95 25.40 19.39
C GLN A 298 9.96 25.12 20.52
N GLU A 299 8.86 24.44 20.23
CA GLU A 299 7.77 24.21 21.17
C GLU A 299 7.94 22.92 22.00
N GLY A 300 9.01 22.15 21.74
CA GLY A 300 9.31 20.88 22.41
C GLY A 300 8.29 19.77 22.14
N LEU A 301 7.68 19.79 20.95
CA LEU A 301 6.75 18.79 20.48
C LEU A 301 7.50 17.53 20.03
N TRP A 302 6.89 16.36 20.21
CA TRP A 302 7.35 15.13 19.56
C TRP A 302 6.92 15.13 18.10
N LEU A 303 7.87 15.07 17.19
CA LEU A 303 7.60 14.91 15.76
C LEU A 303 7.67 13.42 15.40
N HIS A 304 6.50 12.84 15.10
CA HIS A 304 6.37 11.49 14.54
C HIS A 304 6.09 11.57 13.05
N VAL A 305 6.79 10.77 12.24
CA VAL A 305 6.63 10.73 10.78
C VAL A 305 6.03 9.40 10.37
N ASP A 306 4.76 9.42 9.93
CA ASP A 306 4.08 8.29 9.32
C ASP A 306 4.36 8.25 7.81
N ALA A 307 5.29 7.39 7.42
CA ALA A 307 5.64 7.12 6.03
C ALA A 307 5.19 5.70 5.61
N ALA A 308 4.04 5.25 6.10
CA ALA A 308 3.55 3.88 5.94
C ALA A 308 3.64 3.36 4.50
N TYR A 309 3.29 4.18 3.52
CA TYR A 309 3.37 3.85 2.09
C TYR A 309 4.65 4.39 1.45
N ALA A 310 4.83 5.71 1.51
CA ALA A 310 5.90 6.37 0.78
C ALA A 310 7.30 6.07 1.33
N GLY A 311 7.41 5.59 2.57
CA GLY A 311 8.70 5.25 3.16
C GLY A 311 9.52 4.28 2.31
N THR A 312 8.88 3.30 1.66
CA THR A 312 9.59 2.38 0.74
C THR A 312 10.17 3.11 -0.48
N ALA A 313 9.55 4.19 -0.94
CA ALA A 313 10.06 4.94 -2.09
C ALA A 313 11.41 5.60 -1.80
N PHE A 314 11.72 5.89 -0.54
CA PHE A 314 12.99 6.51 -0.13
C PHE A 314 14.21 5.58 -0.25
N LEU A 315 14.01 4.32 -0.63
CA LEU A 315 15.09 3.48 -1.16
C LEU A 315 15.76 4.14 -2.37
N CYS A 316 14.99 4.86 -3.21
CA CYS A 316 15.44 5.56 -4.40
C CYS A 316 15.90 6.99 -4.04
N PRO A 317 17.19 7.34 -4.25
CA PRO A 317 17.72 8.66 -3.89
C PRO A 317 16.94 9.83 -4.50
N GLU A 318 16.46 9.68 -5.73
CA GLU A 318 15.70 10.69 -6.48
C GLU A 318 14.28 10.94 -5.93
N LEU A 319 13.81 10.11 -4.99
CA LEU A 319 12.49 10.24 -4.37
C LEU A 319 12.54 10.72 -2.91
N ARG A 320 13.71 11.13 -2.42
CA ARG A 320 13.96 11.51 -1.01
C ARG A 320 13.64 12.96 -0.67
N ASP A 321 13.25 13.78 -1.64
CA ASP A 321 12.94 15.20 -1.38
C ASP A 321 11.99 15.41 -0.19
N PRO A 322 10.92 14.61 0.02
CA PRO A 322 10.04 14.75 1.17
C PRO A 322 10.69 14.46 2.55
N LEU A 323 11.90 13.90 2.58
CA LEU A 323 12.63 13.65 3.84
C LEU A 323 13.38 14.88 4.37
N HIS A 324 13.43 16.01 3.65
CA HIS A 324 14.08 17.23 4.16
C HIS A 324 13.44 17.65 5.49
N GLY A 325 14.23 17.72 6.55
CA GLY A 325 13.79 18.00 7.93
C GLY A 325 13.60 16.75 8.80
N ILE A 326 13.85 15.54 8.29
CA ILE A 326 13.70 14.28 9.04
C ILE A 326 14.67 14.18 10.23
N GLU A 327 15.78 14.90 10.20
CA GLU A 327 16.77 14.93 11.30
C GLU A 327 16.23 15.53 12.61
N ILE A 328 15.05 16.16 12.56
CA ILE A 328 14.36 16.72 13.73
C ILE A 328 13.34 15.72 14.31
N ALA A 329 12.98 14.69 13.57
CA ALA A 329 11.96 13.75 13.98
C ALA A 329 12.39 12.91 15.20
N ASP A 330 11.49 12.76 16.16
CA ASP A 330 11.67 11.85 17.30
C ASP A 330 11.41 10.39 16.92
N SER A 331 10.57 10.15 15.91
CA SER A 331 10.22 8.80 15.45
C SER A 331 9.76 8.78 13.99
N PHE A 332 9.99 7.62 13.34
CA PHE A 332 9.64 7.37 11.95
C PHE A 332 9.06 5.96 11.80
N VAL A 333 8.10 5.76 10.90
CA VAL A 333 7.53 4.44 10.64
C VAL A 333 7.29 4.17 9.16
N VAL A 334 7.54 2.92 8.72
CA VAL A 334 7.23 2.43 7.37
C VAL A 334 6.54 1.07 7.43
N ASN A 335 5.61 0.80 6.50
CA ASN A 335 4.97 -0.51 6.32
C ASN A 335 5.59 -1.25 5.13
N LEU A 336 6.44 -2.21 5.39
CA LEU A 336 7.14 -2.97 4.36
C LEU A 336 6.22 -3.89 3.56
N GLY A 337 5.08 -4.27 4.16
CA GLY A 337 4.04 -5.06 3.49
C GLY A 337 3.27 -4.31 2.41
N LYS A 338 3.38 -2.96 2.35
CA LYS A 338 2.68 -2.17 1.32
C LYS A 338 3.45 -2.11 0.00
N TRP A 339 4.77 -1.89 0.01
CA TRP A 339 5.51 -1.70 -1.25
C TRP A 339 6.90 -2.36 -1.28
N MET A 340 7.36 -2.99 -0.21
CA MET A 340 8.68 -3.63 -0.15
C MET A 340 8.64 -5.15 -0.35
N MET A 341 7.53 -5.71 -0.84
CA MET A 341 7.37 -7.15 -1.13
C MET A 341 7.59 -8.07 0.08
N VAL A 342 7.37 -7.58 1.30
CA VAL A 342 7.40 -8.37 2.54
C VAL A 342 5.96 -8.71 2.92
N ASN A 343 5.65 -9.99 3.13
CA ASN A 343 4.29 -10.38 3.55
C ASN A 343 3.92 -9.82 4.94
N LEU A 344 2.63 -9.61 5.17
CA LEU A 344 2.06 -9.17 6.45
C LEU A 344 2.41 -10.17 7.58
N ASP A 345 2.59 -9.78 8.83
CA ASP A 345 2.68 -8.40 9.37
C ASP A 345 4.13 -7.92 9.35
N CYS A 346 4.40 -6.73 8.85
CA CYS A 346 5.76 -6.20 8.85
C CYS A 346 5.77 -4.67 8.69
N ALA A 347 5.82 -3.95 9.82
CA ALA A 347 6.13 -2.53 9.88
C ALA A 347 7.42 -2.37 10.68
N VAL A 348 8.19 -1.32 10.40
CA VAL A 348 9.36 -0.96 11.20
C VAL A 348 9.18 0.45 11.74
N PHE A 349 9.37 0.57 13.04
CA PHE A 349 9.25 1.80 13.80
C PHE A 349 10.60 2.16 14.42
N TRP A 350 11.09 3.35 14.15
CA TRP A 350 12.33 3.88 14.72
C TRP A 350 12.07 5.02 15.67
N VAL A 351 12.91 5.12 16.69
CA VAL A 351 12.96 6.25 17.62
C VAL A 351 14.37 6.78 17.73
N ALA A 352 14.50 8.09 17.86
CA ALA A 352 15.78 8.76 18.09
C ALA A 352 16.32 8.55 19.53
N ASP A 353 15.44 8.25 20.49
CA ASP A 353 15.81 7.91 21.87
C ASP A 353 14.92 6.78 22.42
N LYS A 354 15.47 5.56 22.49
CA LYS A 354 14.81 4.34 22.99
C LYS A 354 14.35 4.44 24.45
N ARG A 355 14.96 5.31 25.26
CA ARG A 355 14.54 5.50 26.66
C ARG A 355 13.12 6.01 26.76
N SER A 356 12.63 6.71 25.74
CA SER A 356 11.23 7.16 25.69
C SER A 356 10.26 5.99 25.59
N LEU A 357 10.61 4.92 24.87
CA LEU A 357 9.82 3.68 24.84
C LEU A 357 9.97 2.91 26.15
N GLN A 358 11.20 2.74 26.62
CA GLN A 358 11.47 2.03 27.87
C GLN A 358 10.73 2.67 29.06
N SER A 359 10.78 3.99 29.20
CA SER A 359 10.04 4.69 30.28
C SER A 359 8.52 4.54 30.19
N THR A 360 8.01 4.15 29.04
CA THR A 360 6.57 3.98 28.80
C THR A 360 6.10 2.53 28.98
N PHE A 361 6.92 1.56 28.54
CA PHE A 361 6.49 0.17 28.41
C PHE A 361 7.29 -0.81 29.27
N CYS A 362 8.35 -0.36 29.97
CA CYS A 362 9.16 -1.25 30.80
C CYS A 362 8.37 -1.76 31.98
N VAL A 363 8.29 -3.08 32.08
CA VAL A 363 7.82 -3.82 33.24
C VAL A 363 8.84 -4.93 33.51
N GLU A 364 9.37 -4.99 34.74
CA GLU A 364 10.46 -5.91 35.10
C GLU A 364 9.98 -7.01 36.08
N PRO A 365 9.10 -7.91 35.65
CA PRO A 365 8.72 -9.03 36.51
C PRO A 365 9.89 -9.99 36.67
N HIS A 366 10.05 -10.55 37.86
CA HIS A 366 11.20 -11.38 38.22
C HIS A 366 11.44 -12.56 37.23
N TYR A 367 10.39 -13.15 36.71
CA TYR A 367 10.48 -14.31 35.78
C TYR A 367 10.99 -13.96 34.37
N LEU A 368 11.11 -12.67 34.00
CA LEU A 368 11.68 -12.22 32.74
C LEU A 368 13.12 -11.71 32.87
N GLN A 369 13.65 -11.61 34.09
CA GLN A 369 15.04 -11.20 34.34
C GLN A 369 15.99 -12.32 33.94
N HIS A 370 17.15 -11.94 33.36
CA HIS A 370 18.20 -12.84 32.94
C HIS A 370 19.58 -12.17 33.20
N GLU A 371 20.67 -12.96 33.11
CA GLU A 371 22.02 -12.50 33.46
C GLU A 371 22.50 -11.28 32.66
N HIS A 372 21.95 -11.04 31.46
CA HIS A 372 22.29 -9.90 30.61
C HIS A 372 21.26 -8.75 30.67
N SER A 373 20.24 -8.82 31.54
CA SER A 373 19.24 -7.76 31.69
C SER A 373 19.91 -6.39 31.93
N GLY A 374 19.46 -5.39 31.19
CA GLY A 374 19.98 -4.03 31.23
C GLY A 374 21.28 -3.80 30.42
N SER A 375 21.98 -4.85 29.98
CA SER A 375 23.17 -4.75 29.11
C SER A 375 22.91 -5.02 27.65
N VAL A 376 21.80 -5.69 27.33
CA VAL A 376 21.32 -6.01 25.97
C VAL A 376 19.98 -5.35 25.69
N THR A 377 19.54 -5.41 24.44
CA THR A 377 18.21 -4.93 24.07
C THR A 377 17.18 -6.03 24.31
N ASP A 378 16.18 -5.72 25.15
CA ASP A 378 14.98 -6.52 25.34
C ASP A 378 13.77 -5.79 24.74
N PHE A 379 13.31 -6.24 23.58
CA PHE A 379 12.26 -5.56 22.84
C PHE A 379 10.89 -5.55 23.54
N MET A 380 10.68 -6.40 24.56
CA MET A 380 9.48 -6.32 25.40
C MET A 380 9.31 -4.95 26.09
N HIS A 381 10.39 -4.22 26.29
CA HIS A 381 10.39 -2.87 26.88
C HIS A 381 10.13 -1.75 25.88
N TRP A 382 9.98 -2.08 24.58
CA TRP A 382 9.82 -1.10 23.51
C TRP A 382 8.41 -1.08 22.91
N GLN A 383 7.55 -1.99 23.30
CA GLN A 383 6.27 -2.25 22.67
C GLN A 383 5.24 -2.81 23.66
N ILE A 384 3.96 -2.88 23.23
CA ILE A 384 2.87 -3.40 24.05
C ILE A 384 2.91 -4.93 24.15
N PRO A 385 3.04 -5.71 23.04
CA PRO A 385 3.03 -7.16 23.11
C PRO A 385 4.31 -7.69 23.75
N LEU A 386 4.15 -8.69 24.63
CA LEU A 386 5.27 -9.44 25.18
C LEU A 386 5.79 -10.45 24.15
N THR A 387 4.93 -11.33 23.68
CA THR A 387 5.28 -12.36 22.69
C THR A 387 5.23 -11.81 21.28
N VAL A 388 6.35 -11.92 20.56
CA VAL A 388 6.48 -11.50 19.16
C VAL A 388 7.07 -12.63 18.31
N ARG A 389 6.69 -12.67 17.03
CA ARG A 389 7.22 -13.60 16.04
C ARG A 389 8.61 -13.16 15.57
N PHE A 390 9.37 -14.09 15.01
CA PHE A 390 10.68 -13.82 14.39
C PHE A 390 10.53 -13.12 13.02
N ARG A 391 9.95 -11.89 13.02
CA ARG A 391 9.65 -11.12 11.78
C ARG A 391 10.88 -10.68 11.02
N SER A 392 11.98 -10.42 11.73
CA SER A 392 13.25 -9.97 11.12
C SER A 392 13.80 -10.98 10.10
N LEU A 393 13.47 -12.27 10.23
CA LEU A 393 13.95 -13.29 9.32
C LEU A 393 13.41 -13.11 7.89
N LYS A 394 12.12 -12.86 7.73
CA LYS A 394 11.53 -12.63 6.39
C LYS A 394 12.05 -11.34 5.75
N LEU A 395 12.25 -10.29 6.53
CA LEU A 395 12.86 -9.05 6.06
C LEU A 395 14.32 -9.29 5.60
N TRP A 396 15.09 -10.04 6.37
CA TRP A 396 16.44 -10.43 6.01
C TRP A 396 16.49 -11.22 4.69
N PHE A 397 15.56 -12.18 4.50
CA PHE A 397 15.43 -12.92 3.23
C PHE A 397 15.16 -11.99 2.05
N VAL A 398 14.25 -11.03 2.20
CA VAL A 398 13.91 -10.07 1.15
C VAL A 398 15.10 -9.18 0.81
N ILE A 399 15.74 -8.54 1.82
CA ILE A 399 16.89 -7.68 1.58
C ILE A 399 18.05 -8.46 0.93
N ARG A 400 18.33 -9.68 1.40
CA ARG A 400 19.42 -10.51 0.87
C ARG A 400 19.12 -11.05 -0.54
N SER A 401 17.86 -11.30 -0.87
CA SER A 401 17.47 -11.85 -2.18
C SER A 401 17.40 -10.79 -3.28
N PHE A 402 16.86 -9.62 -2.98
CA PHE A 402 16.70 -8.55 -3.99
C PHE A 402 17.86 -7.55 -3.98
N GLY A 403 18.54 -7.38 -2.85
CA GLY A 403 19.50 -6.30 -2.67
C GLY A 403 18.83 -4.91 -2.72
N LEU A 404 19.61 -3.86 -2.57
CA LEU A 404 19.14 -2.48 -2.71
C LEU A 404 18.70 -2.20 -4.14
N ASP A 405 19.48 -2.63 -5.12
CA ASP A 405 19.22 -2.35 -6.55
C ASP A 405 17.90 -2.96 -7.02
N GLY A 406 17.62 -4.23 -6.68
CA GLY A 406 16.37 -4.90 -7.06
C GLY A 406 15.14 -4.28 -6.38
N LEU A 407 15.27 -3.83 -5.13
CA LEU A 407 14.20 -3.11 -4.44
C LEU A 407 13.96 -1.72 -5.03
N GLN A 408 15.00 -1.00 -5.42
CA GLN A 408 14.89 0.28 -6.12
C GLN A 408 14.24 0.12 -7.50
N GLU A 409 14.65 -0.91 -8.26
CA GLU A 409 14.05 -1.21 -9.57
C GLU A 409 12.54 -1.47 -9.44
N HIS A 410 12.13 -2.25 -8.43
CA HIS A 410 10.71 -2.49 -8.14
C HIS A 410 9.94 -1.19 -7.89
N VAL A 411 10.48 -0.28 -7.08
CA VAL A 411 9.86 1.03 -6.80
C VAL A 411 9.78 1.87 -8.07
N ARG A 412 10.89 2.03 -8.81
CA ARG A 412 10.94 2.81 -10.07
C ARG A 412 9.94 2.30 -11.08
N ARG A 413 9.86 0.97 -11.24
CA ARG A 413 8.88 0.34 -12.14
C ARG A 413 7.44 0.69 -11.74
N GLY A 414 7.09 0.66 -10.45
CA GLY A 414 5.78 1.07 -9.98
C GLY A 414 5.46 2.53 -10.31
N VAL A 415 6.43 3.43 -10.16
CA VAL A 415 6.30 4.86 -10.51
C VAL A 415 6.13 5.05 -12.01
N GLU A 416 6.89 4.33 -12.85
CA GLU A 416 6.78 4.40 -14.32
C GLU A 416 5.42 3.87 -14.81
N LEU A 417 4.96 2.75 -14.28
CA LEU A 417 3.64 2.20 -14.60
C LEU A 417 2.51 3.16 -14.18
N ALA A 418 2.66 3.86 -13.05
CA ALA A 418 1.71 4.89 -12.64
C ALA A 418 1.72 6.09 -13.59
N ARG A 419 2.89 6.50 -14.08
CA ARG A 419 3.01 7.54 -15.11
C ARG A 419 2.38 7.11 -16.44
N TYR A 420 2.53 5.84 -16.81
CA TYR A 420 1.88 5.29 -17.99
C TYR A 420 0.34 5.32 -17.84
N PHE A 421 -0.20 4.87 -16.72
CA PHE A 421 -1.65 4.92 -16.45
C PHE A 421 -2.19 6.35 -16.40
N GLU A 422 -1.46 7.29 -15.78
CA GLU A 422 -1.81 8.72 -15.76
C GLU A 422 -2.01 9.28 -17.17
N ARG A 423 -1.16 8.90 -18.14
CA ARG A 423 -1.31 9.30 -19.55
C ARG A 423 -2.59 8.75 -20.17
N LEU A 424 -2.94 7.48 -19.89
CA LEU A 424 -4.19 6.92 -20.39
C LEU A 424 -5.42 7.69 -19.88
N VAL A 425 -5.37 8.16 -18.62
CA VAL A 425 -6.45 8.98 -18.04
C VAL A 425 -6.51 10.36 -18.68
N ILE A 426 -5.36 11.02 -18.89
CA ILE A 426 -5.28 12.37 -19.48
C ILE A 426 -5.74 12.37 -20.93
N ASP A 427 -5.46 11.31 -21.68
CA ASP A 427 -5.82 11.17 -23.08
C ASP A 427 -7.34 11.00 -23.30
N ASP A 428 -8.13 10.74 -22.24
CA ASP A 428 -9.60 10.63 -22.32
C ASP A 428 -10.26 11.89 -21.72
N PRO A 429 -10.89 12.74 -22.53
CA PRO A 429 -11.47 14.02 -22.08
C PRO A 429 -12.67 13.88 -21.14
N ARG A 430 -13.22 12.68 -20.96
CA ARG A 430 -14.29 12.42 -19.99
C ARG A 430 -13.80 12.45 -18.54
N PHE A 431 -12.50 12.40 -18.33
CA PHE A 431 -11.89 12.31 -17.00
C PHE A 431 -11.08 13.55 -16.65
N GLU A 432 -10.84 13.75 -15.38
CA GLU A 432 -9.90 14.72 -14.83
C GLU A 432 -9.04 14.09 -13.73
N ILE A 433 -7.82 14.58 -13.59
CA ILE A 433 -6.89 14.27 -12.49
C ILE A 433 -6.82 15.51 -11.60
N PRO A 434 -7.62 15.59 -10.52
CA PRO A 434 -7.71 16.80 -9.70
C PRO A 434 -6.49 17.03 -8.81
N VAL A 435 -5.65 16.01 -8.62
CA VAL A 435 -4.45 16.07 -7.77
C VAL A 435 -3.27 15.51 -8.54
N LYS A 436 -2.14 16.21 -8.50
CA LYS A 436 -0.89 15.75 -9.09
C LYS A 436 -0.55 14.34 -8.63
N ARG A 437 -0.18 13.47 -9.59
CA ARG A 437 0.28 12.12 -9.27
C ARG A 437 1.55 12.16 -8.42
N ASN A 438 1.54 11.41 -7.32
CA ASN A 438 2.70 11.15 -6.51
C ASN A 438 2.97 9.64 -6.45
N LEU A 439 4.23 9.26 -6.66
CA LEU A 439 4.70 7.88 -6.61
C LEU A 439 3.86 6.92 -7.49
N GLY A 440 3.39 5.82 -6.91
CA GLY A 440 2.58 4.80 -7.58
C GLY A 440 1.07 5.00 -7.49
N LEU A 441 0.58 6.17 -7.02
CA LEU A 441 -0.85 6.45 -6.89
C LEU A 441 -1.32 7.47 -7.93
N VAL A 442 -2.31 7.10 -8.72
CA VAL A 442 -3.08 8.01 -9.59
C VAL A 442 -4.47 8.18 -9.00
N VAL A 443 -4.93 9.42 -8.85
CA VAL A 443 -6.31 9.73 -8.46
C VAL A 443 -7.01 10.41 -9.61
N PHE A 444 -8.17 9.90 -10.00
CA PHE A 444 -8.92 10.42 -11.14
C PHE A 444 -10.42 10.35 -10.89
N ARG A 445 -11.18 11.08 -11.68
CA ARG A 445 -12.64 11.06 -11.64
C ARG A 445 -13.24 11.39 -13.00
N LEU A 446 -14.53 11.06 -13.18
CA LEU A 446 -15.31 11.60 -14.28
C LEU A 446 -15.50 13.11 -14.09
N GLN A 447 -15.46 13.86 -15.18
CA GLN A 447 -15.88 15.26 -15.18
C GLN A 447 -17.38 15.35 -14.89
N GLY A 448 -17.78 16.35 -14.08
CA GLY A 448 -19.18 16.53 -13.69
C GLY A 448 -19.46 16.16 -12.23
N PRO A 449 -20.69 15.77 -11.89
CA PRO A 449 -21.12 15.49 -10.50
C PRO A 449 -20.40 14.29 -9.87
N ASN A 450 -20.19 14.32 -8.55
CA ASN A 450 -19.55 13.24 -7.79
C ASN A 450 -20.26 11.89 -7.95
N GLU A 451 -21.59 11.90 -8.06
CA GLU A 451 -22.46 10.73 -8.18
C GLU A 451 -22.10 9.87 -9.40
N MET A 452 -21.63 10.49 -10.48
CA MET A 452 -21.21 9.78 -11.70
C MET A 452 -19.95 8.95 -11.42
N THR A 453 -18.99 9.52 -10.70
CA THR A 453 -17.76 8.81 -10.29
C THR A 453 -18.06 7.70 -9.27
N GLU A 454 -19.03 7.91 -8.36
CA GLU A 454 -19.50 6.87 -7.45
C GLU A 454 -20.15 5.70 -8.17
N LYS A 455 -21.00 5.98 -9.17
CA LYS A 455 -21.64 4.94 -10.02
C LYS A 455 -20.56 4.15 -10.78
N LEU A 456 -19.55 4.85 -11.33
CA LEU A 456 -18.43 4.21 -12.00
C LEU A 456 -17.68 3.27 -11.06
N LEU A 457 -17.29 3.74 -9.87
CA LEU A 457 -16.60 2.93 -8.86
C LEU A 457 -17.38 1.65 -8.53
N LYS A 458 -18.67 1.77 -8.27
CA LYS A 458 -19.55 0.63 -7.95
C LYS A 458 -19.60 -0.38 -9.10
N LYS A 459 -19.71 0.10 -10.33
CA LYS A 459 -19.76 -0.75 -11.54
C LYS A 459 -18.44 -1.48 -11.76
N LEU A 460 -17.28 -0.81 -11.58
CA LEU A 460 -15.97 -1.42 -11.72
C LEU A 460 -15.78 -2.55 -10.70
N ASN A 461 -16.03 -2.29 -9.43
CA ASN A 461 -15.85 -3.28 -8.36
C ASN A 461 -16.84 -4.46 -8.49
N ALA A 462 -18.07 -4.19 -8.96
CA ALA A 462 -19.07 -5.24 -9.21
C ALA A 462 -18.69 -6.18 -10.37
N SER A 463 -17.81 -5.75 -11.29
CA SER A 463 -17.31 -6.60 -12.38
C SER A 463 -16.47 -7.77 -11.90
N GLY A 464 -15.85 -7.65 -10.70
CA GLY A 464 -14.89 -8.61 -10.17
C GLY A 464 -13.53 -8.63 -10.88
N GLN A 465 -13.38 -7.91 -12.00
CA GLN A 465 -12.15 -7.94 -12.82
C GLN A 465 -11.11 -6.90 -12.39
N LEU A 466 -11.55 -5.82 -11.74
CA LEU A 466 -10.74 -4.71 -11.27
C LEU A 466 -11.22 -4.33 -9.87
N PHE A 467 -10.30 -4.01 -8.96
CA PHE A 467 -10.66 -3.49 -7.65
C PHE A 467 -9.99 -2.15 -7.40
N VAL A 468 -10.81 -1.14 -7.14
CA VAL A 468 -10.41 0.24 -6.83
C VAL A 468 -11.19 0.77 -5.64
N VAL A 469 -10.69 1.83 -5.00
CA VAL A 469 -11.36 2.48 -3.86
C VAL A 469 -11.44 3.99 -4.08
N SER A 470 -12.34 4.64 -3.34
CA SER A 470 -12.50 6.09 -3.40
C SER A 470 -11.66 6.84 -2.38
N ALA A 471 -11.56 8.14 -2.61
CA ALA A 471 -11.18 9.15 -1.62
C ALA A 471 -11.95 10.46 -1.90
N MET A 472 -11.79 11.42 -0.98
CA MET A 472 -12.16 12.81 -1.24
C MET A 472 -10.88 13.62 -1.47
N ALA A 473 -10.86 14.42 -2.53
CA ALA A 473 -9.84 15.42 -2.82
C ALA A 473 -10.51 16.81 -2.74
N GLY A 474 -10.49 17.40 -1.56
CA GLY A 474 -11.36 18.54 -1.23
C GLY A 474 -12.83 18.12 -1.28
N ASP A 475 -13.62 18.79 -2.12
CA ASP A 475 -15.04 18.49 -2.38
C ASP A 475 -15.26 17.45 -3.50
N LYS A 476 -14.19 16.99 -4.16
CA LYS A 476 -14.26 16.07 -5.29
C LYS A 476 -14.15 14.61 -4.84
N PHE A 477 -15.15 13.80 -5.19
CA PHE A 477 -15.06 12.35 -5.05
C PHE A 477 -14.17 11.78 -6.17
N VAL A 478 -13.15 11.02 -5.80
CA VAL A 478 -12.15 10.48 -6.73
C VAL A 478 -12.00 8.98 -6.58
N ILE A 479 -11.59 8.33 -7.66
CA ILE A 479 -11.13 6.93 -7.67
C ILE A 479 -9.63 6.93 -7.46
N ARG A 480 -9.16 6.11 -6.52
CA ARG A 480 -7.75 5.86 -6.27
C ARG A 480 -7.32 4.61 -7.01
N PHE A 481 -6.24 4.73 -7.76
CA PHE A 481 -5.64 3.65 -8.54
C PHE A 481 -4.17 3.51 -8.13
N THR A 482 -3.88 2.50 -7.34
CA THR A 482 -2.54 2.27 -6.77
C THR A 482 -1.79 1.21 -7.57
N ILE A 483 -0.55 1.49 -7.96
CA ILE A 483 0.29 0.57 -8.71
C ILE A 483 1.56 0.28 -7.89
N THR A 484 1.56 -0.87 -7.22
CA THR A 484 2.66 -1.32 -6.35
C THR A 484 3.03 -2.79 -6.60
N SER A 485 2.15 -3.56 -7.25
CA SER A 485 2.35 -4.99 -7.46
C SER A 485 3.52 -5.27 -8.41
N GLN A 486 4.39 -6.22 -8.05
CA GLN A 486 5.44 -6.72 -8.93
C GLN A 486 4.90 -7.47 -10.15
N PHE A 487 3.63 -7.85 -10.15
CA PHE A 487 3.00 -8.61 -11.24
C PHE A 487 2.32 -7.74 -12.29
N THR A 488 2.03 -6.47 -11.98
CA THR A 488 1.37 -5.54 -12.90
C THR A 488 2.29 -5.17 -14.07
N THR A 489 1.76 -5.18 -15.29
CA THR A 489 2.42 -4.80 -16.53
C THR A 489 1.64 -3.71 -17.26
N GLU A 490 2.23 -3.09 -18.29
CA GLU A 490 1.51 -2.13 -19.15
C GLU A 490 0.29 -2.77 -19.83
N ALA A 491 0.38 -4.05 -20.23
CA ALA A 491 -0.74 -4.78 -20.81
C ALA A 491 -1.90 -4.95 -19.83
N ASP A 492 -1.61 -5.22 -18.54
CA ASP A 492 -2.64 -5.27 -17.51
C ASP A 492 -3.32 -3.89 -17.33
N LEU A 493 -2.53 -2.80 -17.34
CA LEU A 493 -3.06 -1.43 -17.22
C LEU A 493 -3.91 -1.01 -18.42
N LEU A 494 -3.56 -1.43 -19.63
CA LEU A 494 -4.40 -1.22 -20.82
C LEU A 494 -5.72 -1.97 -20.71
N GLN A 495 -5.70 -3.21 -20.22
CA GLN A 495 -6.91 -3.99 -19.96
C GLN A 495 -7.78 -3.28 -18.92
N ASP A 496 -7.20 -2.83 -17.81
CA ASP A 496 -7.91 -2.12 -16.75
C ASP A 496 -8.52 -0.81 -17.26
N TRP A 497 -7.77 -0.05 -18.06
CA TRP A 497 -8.28 1.17 -18.69
C TRP A 497 -9.43 0.88 -19.66
N SER A 498 -9.33 -0.19 -20.43
CA SER A 498 -10.42 -0.63 -21.31
C SER A 498 -11.70 -0.92 -20.51
N LEU A 499 -11.59 -1.60 -19.37
CA LEU A 499 -12.73 -1.84 -18.46
C LEU A 499 -13.33 -0.53 -17.94
N VAL A 500 -12.48 0.42 -17.52
CA VAL A 500 -12.91 1.75 -17.07
C VAL A 500 -13.67 2.47 -18.18
N SER A 501 -13.09 2.55 -19.37
CA SER A 501 -13.67 3.24 -20.53
C SER A 501 -15.02 2.64 -20.97
N GLN A 502 -15.12 1.30 -21.01
CA GLN A 502 -16.37 0.58 -21.31
C GLN A 502 -17.44 0.81 -20.24
N ALA A 503 -17.04 0.79 -18.96
CA ALA A 503 -17.96 1.05 -17.85
C ALA A 503 -18.59 2.43 -17.94
N VAL A 504 -17.80 3.46 -18.29
CA VAL A 504 -18.29 4.83 -18.50
C VAL A 504 -19.24 4.90 -19.69
N SER A 505 -18.86 4.34 -20.84
CA SER A 505 -19.74 4.33 -22.02
C SER A 505 -21.09 3.72 -21.71
N GLY A 506 -21.11 2.61 -20.95
CA GLY A 506 -22.38 1.98 -20.53
C GLY A 506 -23.17 2.77 -19.47
N LEU A 507 -22.53 3.66 -18.68
CA LEU A 507 -23.24 4.56 -17.76
C LEU A 507 -23.89 5.73 -18.51
N LEU A 508 -23.20 6.25 -19.51
CA LEU A 508 -23.68 7.37 -20.31
C LEU A 508 -24.85 6.98 -21.22
N HIS A 509 -24.84 5.78 -21.80
CA HIS A 509 -25.94 5.27 -22.63
C HIS A 509 -27.19 4.88 -21.82
N GLY A 510 -27.01 4.32 -20.61
CA GLY A 510 -28.13 3.94 -19.75
C GLY A 510 -28.89 5.12 -19.13
N SER A 511 -28.33 6.33 -19.12
CA SER A 511 -29.03 7.56 -18.69
C SER A 511 -30.03 8.08 -19.76
N VAL A 512 -29.83 7.72 -21.00
CA VAL A 512 -30.71 8.12 -22.14
C VAL A 512 -32.07 7.41 -22.08
N GLU A 513 -32.14 6.19 -21.54
CA GLU A 513 -33.39 5.43 -21.42
C GLU A 513 -34.33 5.94 -20.31
N ASN A 514 -33.83 6.75 -19.36
CA ASN A 514 -34.59 7.21 -18.19
C ASN A 514 -35.08 8.68 -18.23
N GLY A 515 -34.96 9.39 -19.36
CA GLY A 515 -35.60 10.71 -19.58
C GLY A 515 -34.90 11.90 -18.90
N ASP A 516 -33.71 11.73 -18.32
CA ASP A 516 -32.86 12.83 -17.91
C ASP A 516 -32.08 13.38 -19.12
N GLU A 517 -31.76 14.70 -19.09
CA GLU A 517 -30.98 15.37 -20.12
C GLU A 517 -29.82 14.49 -20.58
N SER A 518 -29.72 14.22 -21.88
CA SER A 518 -28.84 13.18 -22.40
C SER A 518 -27.41 13.44 -21.93
N ALA A 519 -26.76 12.42 -21.36
CA ALA A 519 -25.37 12.51 -20.92
C ALA A 519 -24.43 12.87 -22.11
N GLU A 520 -24.86 12.61 -23.34
CA GLU A 520 -24.23 13.11 -24.56
C GLU A 520 -24.24 14.64 -24.62
N ASP A 521 -25.37 15.30 -24.31
CA ASP A 521 -25.47 16.77 -24.31
C ASP A 521 -24.59 17.41 -23.22
N ALA A 522 -24.45 16.78 -22.08
CA ALA A 522 -23.54 17.23 -21.01
C ALA A 522 -22.07 17.09 -21.43
N ILE A 523 -21.69 15.97 -22.07
CA ILE A 523 -20.35 15.76 -22.61
C ILE A 523 -20.05 16.74 -23.74
N TRP A 524 -21.02 16.99 -24.63
CA TRP A 524 -20.86 17.94 -25.73
C TRP A 524 -20.69 19.36 -25.25
N ARG A 525 -21.41 19.82 -24.23
CA ARG A 525 -21.19 21.12 -23.59
C ARG A 525 -19.80 21.23 -22.98
N LEU A 526 -19.32 20.15 -22.38
CA LEU A 526 -18.01 20.09 -21.75
C LEU A 526 -16.87 20.13 -22.79
N LEU A 527 -17.04 19.38 -23.88
CA LEU A 527 -16.14 19.41 -25.03
C LEU A 527 -16.11 20.80 -25.67
N ASP A 528 -17.26 21.44 -25.82
CA ASP A 528 -17.38 22.80 -26.37
C ASP A 528 -16.70 23.86 -25.48
N SER A 529 -16.78 23.71 -24.15
CA SER A 529 -16.09 24.61 -23.21
C SER A 529 -14.56 24.49 -23.28
N LYS A 530 -14.02 23.28 -23.45
CA LYS A 530 -12.58 23.03 -23.56
C LYS A 530 -12.01 23.41 -24.92
N MET A 531 -12.80 23.31 -25.99
CA MET A 531 -12.37 23.68 -27.34
C MET A 531 -12.34 25.20 -27.56
N ASN A 532 -12.94 25.99 -26.68
CA ASN A 532 -12.86 27.44 -26.71
C ASN A 532 -11.55 28.04 -26.15
N ASP A 533 -10.74 27.20 -25.47
CA ASP A 533 -9.41 27.62 -25.03
C ASP A 533 -8.41 27.44 -26.18
N ARG A 534 -7.81 28.57 -26.62
CA ARG A 534 -7.02 28.72 -27.86
C ARG A 534 -5.63 28.05 -27.87
N SER A 535 -5.39 27.01 -27.05
CA SER A 535 -4.15 26.24 -27.13
C SER A 535 -4.32 25.09 -28.15
N HIS A 536 -3.39 25.00 -29.09
CA HIS A 536 -3.31 23.97 -30.14
C HIS A 536 -3.16 22.57 -29.55
N THR A 537 -4.25 21.96 -29.07
CA THR A 537 -4.22 20.59 -28.54
C THR A 537 -5.00 19.70 -29.49
N VAL A 538 -4.29 18.77 -30.09
CA VAL A 538 -4.88 17.70 -30.90
C VAL A 538 -5.71 16.82 -29.97
N MET A 539 -7.02 16.70 -30.24
CA MET A 539 -7.93 15.83 -29.49
C MET A 539 -7.90 14.39 -30.03
N ARG A 540 -7.71 13.43 -29.13
CA ARG A 540 -7.82 11.99 -29.42
C ARG A 540 -9.05 11.43 -28.75
N LEU A 541 -10.01 10.90 -29.53
CA LEU A 541 -11.28 10.36 -29.05
C LEU A 541 -11.38 8.86 -29.38
N PRO A 542 -11.60 7.98 -28.41
CA PRO A 542 -11.88 6.57 -28.69
C PRO A 542 -13.31 6.43 -29.25
N VAL A 543 -13.45 5.84 -30.41
CA VAL A 543 -14.73 5.49 -31.02
C VAL A 543 -14.89 3.99 -31.02
N HIS A 544 -15.91 3.47 -30.34
CA HIS A 544 -16.22 2.05 -30.29
C HIS A 544 -17.17 1.66 -31.44
N LEU A 545 -16.73 0.72 -32.25
CA LEU A 545 -17.51 0.20 -33.38
C LEU A 545 -18.44 -0.96 -32.93
N PRO A 546 -19.53 -1.25 -33.68
CA PRO A 546 -20.48 -2.32 -33.36
C PRO A 546 -19.87 -3.73 -33.28
N ASN A 547 -18.69 -3.94 -33.88
CA ASN A 547 -17.94 -5.20 -33.90
C ASN A 547 -16.97 -5.37 -32.72
N GLN A 548 -17.09 -4.58 -31.64
CA GLN A 548 -16.21 -4.54 -30.46
C GLN A 548 -14.79 -3.96 -30.72
N GLN A 549 -14.51 -3.41 -31.88
CA GLN A 549 -13.26 -2.70 -32.14
C GLN A 549 -13.31 -1.26 -31.63
N THR A 550 -12.20 -0.77 -31.07
CA THR A 550 -12.05 0.63 -30.64
C THR A 550 -11.07 1.32 -31.56
N ILE A 551 -11.49 2.41 -32.18
CA ILE A 551 -10.63 3.25 -33.01
C ILE A 551 -10.37 4.56 -32.27
N MET A 552 -9.12 5.02 -32.22
CA MET A 552 -8.77 6.33 -31.67
C MET A 552 -8.90 7.39 -32.77
N PHE A 553 -9.81 8.34 -32.58
CA PHE A 553 -10.00 9.47 -33.49
C PHE A 553 -9.18 10.67 -33.04
N GLN A 554 -8.50 11.31 -34.00
CA GLN A 554 -7.72 12.50 -33.76
C GLN A 554 -8.28 13.64 -34.63
N ALA A 555 -8.84 14.68 -34.00
CA ALA A 555 -9.35 15.87 -34.69
C ALA A 555 -8.43 17.07 -34.43
N GLY A 556 -8.04 17.76 -35.52
CA GLY A 556 -7.24 18.99 -35.48
C GLY A 556 -8.05 20.27 -35.36
N HIS A 557 -9.35 20.23 -35.67
CA HIS A 557 -10.25 21.38 -35.68
C HIS A 557 -11.63 21.10 -35.14
N LYS A 558 -12.25 22.09 -34.47
CA LYS A 558 -13.56 22.05 -33.84
C LYS A 558 -14.69 21.59 -34.75
N GLU A 559 -14.68 22.08 -35.99
CA GLU A 559 -15.70 21.79 -37.01
C GLU A 559 -15.70 20.31 -37.43
N GLU A 560 -14.53 19.68 -37.49
CA GLU A 560 -14.37 18.27 -37.85
C GLU A 560 -14.91 17.34 -36.75
N ALA A 561 -14.66 17.69 -35.46
CA ALA A 561 -15.15 16.93 -34.33
C ALA A 561 -16.68 17.04 -34.17
N LEU A 562 -17.25 18.24 -34.38
CA LEU A 562 -18.70 18.48 -34.35
C LEU A 562 -19.43 17.79 -35.49
N LEU A 563 -18.86 17.77 -36.69
CA LEU A 563 -19.46 17.09 -37.85
C LEU A 563 -19.46 15.57 -37.67
N ALA A 564 -18.40 15.01 -37.10
CA ALA A 564 -18.31 13.59 -36.74
C ALA A 564 -19.38 13.16 -35.74
N ALA A 565 -19.64 13.99 -34.75
CA ALA A 565 -20.62 13.72 -33.70
C ALA A 565 -22.09 13.83 -34.15
N GLN A 566 -22.40 14.69 -35.09
CA GLN A 566 -23.76 14.89 -35.63
C GLN A 566 -24.19 13.79 -36.61
N THR A 567 -23.27 12.90 -36.98
CA THR A 567 -23.51 11.88 -38.00
C THR A 567 -23.89 10.56 -37.32
N SER A 568 -24.98 9.91 -37.79
CA SER A 568 -25.37 8.59 -37.29
C SER A 568 -24.22 7.58 -37.40
N ARG A 569 -24.20 6.58 -36.53
CA ARG A 569 -23.11 5.59 -36.39
C ARG A 569 -22.61 5.03 -37.73
N THR A 570 -23.48 4.78 -38.66
CA THR A 570 -23.18 4.32 -40.04
C THR A 570 -22.51 5.39 -40.90
N LYS A 571 -22.82 6.66 -40.68
CA LYS A 571 -22.19 7.80 -41.38
C LYS A 571 -20.84 8.19 -40.77
N LEU A 572 -20.66 7.96 -39.49
CA LEU A 572 -19.37 8.12 -38.82
C LEU A 572 -18.28 7.21 -39.41
N GLU A 573 -18.62 5.96 -39.69
CA GLU A 573 -17.70 5.03 -40.36
C GLU A 573 -17.31 5.54 -41.76
N SER A 574 -18.29 6.05 -42.52
CA SER A 574 -18.05 6.62 -43.86
C SER A 574 -17.28 7.93 -43.81
N TRP A 575 -17.53 8.77 -42.81
CA TRP A 575 -16.83 10.05 -42.61
C TRP A 575 -15.39 9.87 -42.19
N PHE A 576 -15.11 8.91 -41.31
CA PHE A 576 -13.76 8.51 -40.89
C PHE A 576 -12.88 8.10 -42.06
N LEU A 577 -13.46 7.37 -43.01
CA LEU A 577 -12.78 6.93 -44.22
C LEU A 577 -12.47 8.08 -45.20
N LEU A 578 -13.22 9.19 -45.10
CA LEU A 578 -13.11 10.34 -46.04
C LEU A 578 -12.16 11.45 -45.57
N ASN A 579 -12.00 11.68 -44.26
CA ASN A 579 -11.37 12.89 -43.74
C ASN A 579 -10.08 12.69 -42.89
N GLY A 580 -9.58 11.47 -42.75
CA GLY A 580 -8.30 11.21 -42.05
C GLY A 580 -7.12 11.89 -42.75
N SER A 581 -6.58 12.97 -42.16
CA SER A 581 -5.55 13.82 -42.79
C SER A 581 -4.12 13.52 -42.35
N ASP A 582 -3.89 12.68 -41.37
CA ASP A 582 -2.56 12.39 -40.82
C ASP A 582 -1.95 11.09 -41.35
N GLN A 583 -0.65 11.08 -41.61
CA GLN A 583 0.06 9.96 -42.21
C GLN A 583 0.14 8.76 -41.25
N ASP A 584 0.22 9.03 -39.95
CA ASP A 584 0.22 7.96 -38.92
C ASP A 584 -1.19 7.37 -38.70
N ALA A 585 -2.24 8.18 -38.75
CA ALA A 585 -3.64 7.72 -38.74
C ALA A 585 -3.95 6.85 -39.97
N ARG A 586 -3.33 7.14 -41.12
CA ARG A 586 -3.49 6.34 -42.36
C ARG A 586 -2.85 4.94 -42.23
N GLN A 587 -1.74 4.82 -41.51
CA GLN A 587 -1.07 3.54 -41.32
C GLN A 587 -1.86 2.59 -40.41
N TRP A 588 -2.55 3.14 -39.42
CA TRP A 588 -3.48 2.39 -38.53
C TRP A 588 -4.78 1.99 -39.24
N LEU A 589 -5.32 2.87 -40.07
CA LEU A 589 -6.52 2.57 -40.88
C LEU A 589 -6.27 1.47 -41.92
N TYR A 590 -5.03 1.32 -42.40
CA TYR A 590 -4.68 0.29 -43.41
C TYR A 590 -4.65 -1.14 -42.88
N THR A 591 -4.50 -1.35 -41.61
CA THR A 591 -4.43 -2.70 -41.01
C THR A 591 -5.78 -3.33 -40.71
N ASP A 592 -6.86 -2.52 -40.55
CA ASP A 592 -8.17 -3.01 -40.10
C ASP A 592 -9.38 -2.67 -40.98
N ILE A 593 -9.16 -2.08 -42.17
CA ILE A 593 -10.26 -1.80 -43.11
C ILE A 593 -10.62 -3.06 -43.92
N PRO A 594 -11.92 -3.44 -44.03
CA PRO A 594 -12.35 -4.41 -45.02
C PRO A 594 -11.92 -3.95 -46.41
N GLN A 595 -11.39 -4.85 -47.24
CA GLN A 595 -10.70 -4.64 -48.52
C GLN A 595 -11.48 -3.87 -49.62
N HIS A 596 -12.49 -3.09 -49.29
CA HIS A 596 -13.43 -2.49 -50.23
C HIS A 596 -13.22 -0.98 -50.50
N TYR A 597 -12.21 -0.33 -49.87
CA TYR A 597 -11.97 1.10 -50.09
C TYR A 597 -10.49 1.40 -50.36
N VAL A 598 -10.23 2.38 -51.22
CA VAL A 598 -8.88 2.85 -51.58
C VAL A 598 -8.84 4.36 -51.50
N TYR A 599 -7.78 4.94 -50.97
CA TYR A 599 -7.55 6.37 -50.89
C TYR A 599 -6.86 6.88 -52.17
N VAL A 600 -7.54 7.70 -52.96
CA VAL A 600 -7.01 8.26 -54.21
C VAL A 600 -7.18 9.77 -54.23
N GLN A 601 -6.07 10.51 -54.41
CA GLN A 601 -6.02 11.98 -54.56
C GLN A 601 -6.80 12.77 -53.47
N GLY A 602 -6.61 12.43 -52.21
CA GLY A 602 -7.24 13.16 -51.11
C GLY A 602 -8.64 12.65 -50.68
N ASN A 603 -9.18 11.61 -51.35
CA ASN A 603 -10.48 11.03 -51.04
C ASN A 603 -10.46 9.52 -51.00
N TRP A 604 -11.25 8.92 -50.10
CA TRP A 604 -11.50 7.50 -50.05
C TRP A 604 -12.57 7.10 -51.05
N GLN A 605 -12.26 6.10 -51.91
CA GLN A 605 -13.20 5.58 -52.89
C GLN A 605 -13.44 4.11 -52.65
N LYS A 606 -14.69 3.68 -52.83
CA LYS A 606 -15.07 2.26 -52.75
C LYS A 606 -14.40 1.51 -53.92
N ARG A 607 -13.70 0.42 -53.64
CA ARG A 607 -13.24 -0.48 -54.68
C ARG A 607 -14.48 -1.04 -55.42
N GLN A 608 -14.50 -0.88 -56.72
CA GLN A 608 -15.49 -1.53 -57.57
C GLN A 608 -15.30 -3.02 -57.62
#